data_9ce99aeabe6517d44303646159ddab0d
#
_entry.id   9ce99aeabe6517d44303646159ddab0d
#
_cell.length_a   1.000
_cell.length_b   1.000
_cell.length_c   1.000
_cell.angle_alpha   90.00
_cell.angle_beta   90.00
_cell.angle_gamma   90.00
#
_symmetry.space_group_name_H-M   'P 1'
#
loop_
_entity.id
_entity.type
_entity.pdbx_description
1 polymer ?
#
loop_
_entity_poly.entity_id
_entity_poly.type
_entity_poly.pdbx_seq_one_letter_code
_entity_poly.pdbx_strand_id
1 'polypeptide(L)'
;AADIGASAWWLELDGHRLLMDAGVHPKHEGREGLPLLDLVKDTELDAIALTHCHHDHVGGLPVAIRHHRRAHVLMTELSYFLIERVLHNSVNVMQRQREESGIRDYPLYTHDELDEIAPLFQGYKYNREIPWAFQKSRSDAASPTLEFFDAGHALGSAGILVRGKRETLFYTGDVCFRAQTLLKGARFEDVKADVLIMETTRGNRAVPPTFSREAELARLIEAIRETLKRKGSVLIPTFALGRTQEILAALALATRAGKLKHQPIYIGGLGRVFTEIYDLEAHRAHRLHSNLQLHEALNLIVLEKGQAEIMKLTGGRIFVITAGMMSEHTAAHDLAARMMGDERHGIFFVGYADPDTPGGHLKASIPGEPFLFSPSTGQ
;
A
#
# COMPACT_ATOMS: atom_id res chain seq x y z
N ALA A 1 13.57 4.47 14.51
CA ALA A 1 12.14 4.74 14.41
C ALA A 1 11.83 6.25 14.19
N ALA A 2 12.68 6.97 13.48
CA ALA A 2 12.46 8.39 13.18
C ALA A 2 12.09 8.65 11.72
N ASP A 3 11.92 7.60 10.92
CA ASP A 3 11.63 7.67 9.49
C ASP A 3 10.59 6.64 9.06
N ILE A 4 10.07 6.77 7.84
CA ILE A 4 9.08 5.88 7.23
C ILE A 4 9.82 4.82 6.42
N GLY A 5 9.48 3.55 6.62
CA GLY A 5 9.95 2.45 5.80
C GLY A 5 10.93 1.52 6.50
N ALA A 6 11.29 0.46 5.80
CA ALA A 6 12.06 -0.67 6.32
C ALA A 6 11.53 -1.18 7.68
N SER A 7 10.19 -1.21 7.83
CA SER A 7 9.55 -1.66 9.06
C SER A 7 9.94 -3.10 9.35
N ALA A 8 10.56 -3.33 10.51
CA ALA A 8 10.95 -4.64 10.98
C ALA A 8 11.14 -4.61 12.50
N TRP A 9 10.43 -5.47 13.22
CA TRP A 9 10.48 -5.54 14.68
C TRP A 9 10.83 -6.95 15.12
N TRP A 10 11.98 -7.08 15.78
CA TRP A 10 12.40 -8.34 16.39
C TRP A 10 11.86 -8.44 17.81
N LEU A 11 11.11 -9.51 18.07
CA LEU A 11 10.58 -9.83 19.40
C LEU A 11 11.14 -11.16 19.88
N GLU A 12 11.65 -11.16 21.11
CA GLU A 12 11.94 -12.38 21.85
C GLU A 12 11.00 -12.46 23.06
N LEU A 13 10.19 -13.51 23.12
CA LEU A 13 9.17 -13.70 24.14
C LEU A 13 9.11 -15.17 24.55
N ASP A 14 9.25 -15.45 25.84
CA ASP A 14 9.23 -16.80 26.42
C ASP A 14 10.21 -17.80 25.76
N GLY A 15 11.34 -17.31 25.25
CA GLY A 15 12.36 -18.11 24.56
C GLY A 15 12.05 -18.39 23.10
N HIS A 16 11.00 -17.79 22.54
CA HIS A 16 10.60 -17.84 21.13
C HIS A 16 10.89 -16.49 20.45
N ARG A 17 11.08 -16.51 19.14
CA ARG A 17 11.48 -15.35 18.35
C ARG A 17 10.54 -15.13 17.17
N LEU A 18 10.02 -13.91 17.10
CA LEU A 18 9.09 -13.44 16.08
C LEU A 18 9.67 -12.19 15.39
N LEU A 19 9.68 -12.19 14.06
CA LEU A 19 9.89 -10.98 13.28
C LEU A 19 8.52 -10.43 12.86
N MET A 20 8.24 -9.19 13.19
CA MET A 20 7.01 -8.50 12.71
C MET A 20 7.41 -7.50 11.62
N ASP A 21 6.88 -7.73 10.41
CA ASP A 21 7.22 -7.07 9.16
C ASP A 21 8.69 -7.26 8.73
N ALA A 22 8.98 -7.05 7.45
CA ALA A 22 10.30 -6.98 6.85
C ALA A 22 10.22 -6.11 5.60
N GLY A 23 10.20 -4.80 5.78
CA GLY A 23 9.98 -3.83 4.73
C GLY A 23 11.24 -3.41 3.99
N VAL A 24 11.07 -2.49 3.02
CA VAL A 24 12.15 -1.78 2.34
C VAL A 24 11.93 -0.27 2.51
N HIS A 25 13.00 0.47 2.73
CA HIS A 25 12.94 1.92 2.85
C HIS A 25 12.64 2.55 1.48
N PRO A 26 11.65 3.44 1.36
CA PRO A 26 11.21 3.96 0.06
C PRO A 26 12.22 4.91 -0.60
N LYS A 27 13.19 5.47 0.15
CA LYS A 27 14.19 6.42 -0.34
C LYS A 27 15.58 5.83 -0.53
N HIS A 28 15.82 4.60 -0.05
CA HIS A 28 17.11 3.94 -0.20
C HIS A 28 17.03 2.82 -1.22
N GLU A 29 18.08 2.66 -1.98
CA GLU A 29 18.15 1.71 -3.09
C GLU A 29 19.00 0.48 -2.72
N GLY A 30 18.75 -0.62 -3.42
CA GLY A 30 19.52 -1.84 -3.22
C GLY A 30 19.44 -2.34 -1.78
N ARG A 31 20.56 -2.82 -1.28
CA ARG A 31 20.65 -3.37 0.09
C ARG A 31 20.53 -2.32 1.19
N GLU A 32 20.81 -1.07 0.89
CA GLU A 32 20.69 0.02 1.87
C GLU A 32 19.21 0.28 2.25
N GLY A 33 18.28 -0.12 1.38
CA GLY A 33 16.84 -0.06 1.67
C GLY A 33 16.34 -1.15 2.61
N LEU A 34 17.13 -2.19 2.89
CA LEU A 34 16.71 -3.29 3.77
C LEU A 34 16.82 -2.90 5.25
N PRO A 35 16.01 -3.48 6.14
CA PRO A 35 16.25 -3.41 7.56
C PRO A 35 17.56 -4.16 7.93
N LEU A 36 18.05 -3.95 9.15
CA LEU A 36 19.33 -4.53 9.63
C LEU A 36 19.20 -6.04 9.89
N LEU A 37 18.79 -6.81 8.89
CA LEU A 37 18.57 -8.27 8.98
C LEU A 37 19.85 -9.03 9.34
N ASP A 38 21.02 -8.49 9.03
CA ASP A 38 22.31 -9.09 9.40
C ASP A 38 22.51 -9.23 10.91
N LEU A 39 21.84 -8.40 11.73
CA LEU A 39 21.90 -8.51 13.18
C LEU A 39 21.28 -9.80 13.72
N VAL A 40 20.37 -10.42 12.97
CA VAL A 40 19.57 -11.57 13.42
C VAL A 40 19.73 -12.79 12.51
N LYS A 41 20.55 -12.72 11.46
CA LYS A 41 20.71 -13.80 10.47
C LYS A 41 21.13 -15.16 11.02
N ASP A 42 21.96 -15.14 12.09
CA ASP A 42 22.50 -16.34 12.73
C ASP A 42 21.63 -16.83 13.92
N THR A 43 20.48 -16.22 14.12
CA THR A 43 19.54 -16.55 15.21
C THR A 43 18.36 -17.36 14.64
N GLU A 44 17.94 -18.43 15.33
CA GLU A 44 16.75 -19.16 14.93
C GLU A 44 15.50 -18.27 15.08
N LEU A 45 14.65 -18.24 14.06
CA LEU A 45 13.39 -17.52 14.02
C LEU A 45 12.24 -18.53 13.95
N ASP A 46 11.25 -18.39 14.82
CA ASP A 46 10.09 -19.30 14.85
C ASP A 46 9.07 -18.92 13.78
N ALA A 47 8.77 -17.62 13.63
CA ALA A 47 7.82 -17.14 12.64
C ALA A 47 8.10 -15.69 12.22
N ILE A 48 7.52 -15.30 11.08
CA ILE A 48 7.40 -13.92 10.62
C ILE A 48 5.91 -13.58 10.57
N ALA A 49 5.50 -12.46 11.16
CA ALA A 49 4.11 -12.00 11.11
C ALA A 49 4.03 -10.68 10.35
N LEU A 50 3.13 -10.58 9.36
CA LEU A 50 2.98 -9.41 8.52
C LEU A 50 1.74 -8.63 8.89
N THR A 51 1.89 -7.32 9.07
CA THR A 51 0.77 -6.41 9.32
C THR A 51 -0.05 -6.16 8.05
N HIS A 52 0.59 -5.90 6.93
CA HIS A 52 -0.06 -5.66 5.64
C HIS A 52 0.94 -5.71 4.48
N CYS A 53 0.45 -5.56 3.24
CA CYS A 53 1.24 -5.79 2.02
C CYS A 53 1.80 -4.52 1.36
N HIS A 54 1.99 -3.40 2.05
CA HIS A 54 2.78 -2.30 1.50
C HIS A 54 4.27 -2.64 1.49
N HIS A 55 5.00 -2.11 0.51
CA HIS A 55 6.39 -2.48 0.22
C HIS A 55 7.35 -2.16 1.38
N ASP A 56 7.08 -1.11 2.12
CA ASP A 56 7.82 -0.71 3.31
C ASP A 56 7.57 -1.61 4.55
N HIS A 57 6.69 -2.61 4.41
CA HIS A 57 6.42 -3.67 5.40
C HIS A 57 6.77 -5.07 4.90
N VAL A 58 6.80 -5.33 3.58
CA VAL A 58 7.03 -6.68 3.05
C VAL A 58 8.15 -6.77 2.02
N GLY A 59 8.69 -5.66 1.53
CA GLY A 59 9.65 -5.65 0.42
C GLY A 59 10.96 -6.37 0.70
N GLY A 60 11.37 -6.48 1.98
CA GLY A 60 12.54 -7.22 2.43
C GLY A 60 12.25 -8.66 2.87
N LEU A 61 10.99 -9.10 2.86
CA LEU A 61 10.58 -10.42 3.35
C LEU A 61 11.34 -11.59 2.70
N PRO A 62 11.53 -11.65 1.37
CA PRO A 62 12.27 -12.75 0.77
C PRO A 62 13.73 -12.82 1.23
N VAL A 63 14.34 -11.66 1.47
CA VAL A 63 15.71 -11.59 2.02
C VAL A 63 15.75 -12.10 3.47
N ALA A 64 14.77 -11.75 4.30
CA ALA A 64 14.66 -12.26 5.67
C ALA A 64 14.51 -13.80 5.68
N ILE A 65 13.67 -14.36 4.80
CA ILE A 65 13.42 -15.81 4.72
C ILE A 65 14.69 -16.58 4.29
N ARG A 66 15.59 -16.01 3.48
CA ARG A 66 16.86 -16.67 3.12
C ARG A 66 17.66 -17.12 4.33
N HIS A 67 17.64 -16.32 5.39
CA HIS A 67 18.32 -16.61 6.65
C HIS A 67 17.48 -17.49 7.58
N HIS A 68 16.16 -17.55 7.37
CA HIS A 68 15.19 -18.17 8.28
C HIS A 68 14.23 -19.12 7.55
N ARG A 69 14.75 -20.04 6.74
CA ARG A 69 13.98 -20.93 5.83
C ARG A 69 12.94 -21.84 6.52
N ARG A 70 12.97 -21.93 7.84
CA ARG A 70 12.02 -22.74 8.64
C ARG A 70 10.91 -21.89 9.26
N ALA A 71 11.03 -20.57 9.22
CA ALA A 71 10.05 -19.66 9.77
C ALA A 71 8.78 -19.64 8.88
N HIS A 72 7.63 -19.86 9.48
CA HIS A 72 6.35 -19.67 8.80
C HIS A 72 6.05 -18.18 8.70
N VAL A 73 5.43 -17.76 7.60
CA VAL A 73 5.01 -16.38 7.39
C VAL A 73 3.51 -16.28 7.62
N LEU A 74 3.14 -15.60 8.69
CA LEU A 74 1.77 -15.49 9.18
C LEU A 74 1.20 -14.12 8.78
N MET A 75 0.02 -14.10 8.21
CA MET A 75 -0.66 -12.88 7.80
C MET A 75 -2.18 -13.06 7.84
N THR A 76 -2.93 -12.01 7.58
CA THR A 76 -4.39 -12.18 7.38
C THR A 76 -4.67 -12.91 6.08
N GLU A 77 -5.83 -13.63 6.01
CA GLU A 77 -6.26 -14.29 4.77
C GLU A 77 -6.40 -13.30 3.60
N LEU A 78 -6.71 -12.04 3.87
CA LEU A 78 -6.82 -11.00 2.85
C LEU A 78 -5.44 -10.54 2.36
N SER A 79 -4.45 -10.42 3.24
CA SER A 79 -3.05 -10.17 2.86
C SER A 79 -2.46 -11.33 2.05
N TYR A 80 -2.86 -12.56 2.34
CA TYR A 80 -2.42 -13.74 1.59
C TYR A 80 -2.74 -13.66 0.09
N PHE A 81 -3.90 -13.11 -0.29
CA PHE A 81 -4.26 -12.91 -1.70
C PHE A 81 -3.47 -11.78 -2.40
N LEU A 82 -2.82 -10.92 -1.62
CA LEU A 82 -2.12 -9.74 -2.13
C LEU A 82 -0.60 -9.95 -2.22
N ILE A 83 -0.01 -10.69 -1.28
CA ILE A 83 1.43 -10.71 -1.02
C ILE A 83 2.26 -11.13 -2.24
N GLU A 84 1.89 -12.20 -2.91
CA GLU A 84 2.62 -12.69 -4.09
C GLU A 84 2.61 -11.64 -5.21
N ARG A 85 1.47 -10.99 -5.45
CA ARG A 85 1.35 -9.94 -6.47
C ARG A 85 2.24 -8.74 -6.18
N VAL A 86 2.34 -8.35 -4.91
CA VAL A 86 3.23 -7.26 -4.47
C VAL A 86 4.68 -7.64 -4.71
N LEU A 87 5.11 -8.82 -4.26
CA LEU A 87 6.50 -9.24 -4.33
C LEU A 87 6.96 -9.50 -5.78
N HIS A 88 6.17 -10.19 -6.60
CA HIS A 88 6.49 -10.39 -8.01
C HIS A 88 6.58 -9.07 -8.79
N ASN A 89 5.68 -8.10 -8.49
CA ASN A 89 5.81 -6.77 -9.09
C ASN A 89 7.07 -6.04 -8.61
N SER A 90 7.45 -6.22 -7.36
CA SER A 90 8.69 -5.63 -6.83
C SER A 90 9.92 -6.13 -7.61
N VAL A 91 10.00 -7.42 -7.96
CA VAL A 91 11.06 -7.96 -8.84
C VAL A 91 11.09 -7.21 -10.17
N ASN A 92 9.93 -7.05 -10.83
CA ASN A 92 9.85 -6.34 -12.11
C ASN A 92 10.31 -4.87 -12.01
N VAL A 93 9.95 -4.20 -10.89
CA VAL A 93 10.37 -2.81 -10.64
C VAL A 93 11.89 -2.75 -10.42
N MET A 94 12.44 -3.63 -9.59
CA MET A 94 13.88 -3.69 -9.33
C MET A 94 14.70 -4.02 -10.58
N GLN A 95 14.23 -4.94 -11.43
CA GLN A 95 14.87 -5.25 -12.72
C GLN A 95 14.94 -4.02 -13.62
N ARG A 96 13.82 -3.29 -13.74
CA ARG A 96 13.78 -2.06 -14.52
C ARG A 96 14.71 -0.98 -13.95
N GLN A 97 14.70 -0.76 -12.64
CA GLN A 97 15.60 0.20 -11.98
C GLN A 97 17.08 -0.18 -12.14
N ARG A 98 17.41 -1.48 -12.19
CA ARG A 98 18.75 -1.94 -12.54
C ARG A 98 19.15 -1.51 -13.96
N GLU A 99 18.23 -1.66 -14.92
CA GLU A 99 18.46 -1.33 -16.33
C GLU A 99 18.52 0.18 -16.56
N GLU A 100 17.61 0.94 -15.98
CA GLU A 100 17.44 2.38 -16.21
C GLU A 100 18.38 3.23 -15.34
N SER A 101 18.56 2.85 -14.06
CA SER A 101 19.31 3.64 -13.06
C SER A 101 20.65 3.01 -12.68
N GLY A 102 20.97 1.81 -13.19
CA GLY A 102 22.24 1.14 -12.95
C GLY A 102 22.44 0.61 -11.53
N ILE A 103 21.37 0.37 -10.77
CA ILE A 103 21.44 -0.11 -9.39
C ILE A 103 21.88 -1.58 -9.39
N ARG A 104 23.15 -1.82 -9.07
CA ARG A 104 23.80 -3.15 -9.22
C ARG A 104 23.21 -4.23 -8.32
N ASP A 105 22.75 -3.86 -7.13
CA ASP A 105 22.22 -4.79 -6.14
C ASP A 105 20.82 -5.32 -6.49
N TYR A 106 20.16 -4.73 -7.46
CA TYR A 106 18.85 -5.17 -7.90
C TYR A 106 18.92 -6.29 -8.96
N PRO A 107 17.96 -7.22 -8.97
CA PRO A 107 16.91 -7.38 -7.99
C PRO A 107 17.42 -8.03 -6.69
N LEU A 108 16.87 -7.63 -5.53
CA LEU A 108 17.22 -8.20 -4.23
C LEU A 108 16.83 -9.68 -4.12
N TYR A 109 15.85 -10.12 -4.89
CA TYR A 109 15.36 -11.49 -5.00
C TYR A 109 14.73 -11.72 -6.37
N THR A 110 14.49 -12.98 -6.74
CA THR A 110 13.99 -13.36 -8.07
C THR A 110 12.57 -13.92 -8.00
N HIS A 111 11.92 -14.11 -9.15
CA HIS A 111 10.62 -14.77 -9.26
C HIS A 111 10.68 -16.21 -8.76
N ASP A 112 11.74 -16.95 -9.13
CA ASP A 112 11.93 -18.35 -8.72
C ASP A 112 12.04 -18.47 -7.19
N GLU A 113 12.79 -17.55 -6.54
CA GLU A 113 12.88 -17.51 -5.08
C GLU A 113 11.51 -17.22 -4.44
N LEU A 114 10.67 -16.40 -5.05
CA LEU A 114 9.32 -16.14 -4.55
C LEU A 114 8.44 -17.39 -4.63
N ASP A 115 8.51 -18.13 -5.74
CA ASP A 115 7.80 -19.39 -5.92
C ASP A 115 8.26 -20.47 -4.90
N GLU A 116 9.58 -20.50 -4.59
CA GLU A 116 10.12 -21.40 -3.57
C GLU A 116 9.62 -21.10 -2.14
N ILE A 117 9.42 -19.83 -1.80
CA ILE A 117 9.01 -19.43 -0.44
C ILE A 117 7.49 -19.35 -0.26
N ALA A 118 6.71 -19.30 -1.34
CA ALA A 118 5.24 -19.21 -1.28
C ALA A 118 4.57 -20.29 -0.37
N PRO A 119 5.07 -21.54 -0.30
CA PRO A 119 4.53 -22.53 0.62
C PRO A 119 4.66 -22.20 2.12
N LEU A 120 5.50 -21.24 2.49
CA LEU A 120 5.64 -20.77 3.88
C LEU A 120 4.53 -19.81 4.29
N PHE A 121 3.79 -19.24 3.33
CA PHE A 121 2.77 -18.24 3.57
C PHE A 121 1.50 -18.87 4.13
N GLN A 122 0.99 -18.29 5.21
CA GLN A 122 -0.20 -18.80 5.90
C GLN A 122 -1.16 -17.63 6.22
N GLY A 123 -2.39 -17.74 5.71
CA GLY A 123 -3.46 -16.76 5.91
C GLY A 123 -4.38 -17.13 7.07
N TYR A 124 -4.68 -16.19 7.94
CA TYR A 124 -5.54 -16.33 9.09
C TYR A 124 -6.65 -15.29 9.14
N LYS A 125 -7.79 -15.65 9.73
CA LYS A 125 -8.88 -14.72 9.97
C LYS A 125 -8.53 -13.74 11.09
N TYR A 126 -9.09 -12.52 11.02
CA TYR A 126 -9.08 -11.60 12.15
C TYR A 126 -9.74 -12.21 13.39
N ASN A 127 -9.35 -11.72 14.58
CA ASN A 127 -9.88 -12.08 15.87
C ASN A 127 -9.82 -13.61 16.12
N ARG A 128 -8.75 -14.23 15.65
CA ARG A 128 -8.45 -15.64 15.89
C ARG A 128 -7.06 -15.74 16.51
N GLU A 129 -7.02 -16.26 17.71
CA GLU A 129 -5.78 -16.60 18.39
C GLU A 129 -5.12 -17.81 17.73
N ILE A 130 -3.85 -17.72 17.39
CA ILE A 130 -3.06 -18.76 16.73
C ILE A 130 -1.70 -18.92 17.43
N PRO A 131 -1.23 -20.16 17.64
CA PRO A 131 0.15 -20.37 18.07
C PRO A 131 1.09 -19.99 16.93
N TRP A 132 2.21 -19.34 17.25
CA TRP A 132 3.20 -18.99 16.23
C TRP A 132 4.55 -19.69 16.42
N ALA A 133 4.74 -20.36 17.55
CA ALA A 133 5.90 -21.21 17.81
C ALA A 133 5.54 -22.66 17.46
N PHE A 134 5.80 -23.07 16.22
CA PHE A 134 5.42 -24.38 15.72
C PHE A 134 6.42 -25.49 16.08
N GLN A 135 7.62 -25.15 16.53
CA GLN A 135 8.59 -26.11 17.01
C GLN A 135 8.24 -26.50 18.45
N LYS A 136 8.39 -27.79 18.79
CA LYS A 136 8.20 -28.27 20.16
C LYS A 136 9.04 -27.41 21.09
N SER A 137 8.35 -26.74 22.02
CA SER A 137 8.94 -25.90 23.04
C SER A 137 10.15 -26.56 23.67
N ARG A 138 11.25 -25.82 23.78
CA ARG A 138 12.40 -26.16 24.65
C ARG A 138 12.03 -26.15 26.13
N SER A 139 10.81 -25.73 26.46
CA SER A 139 10.25 -25.73 27.81
C SER A 139 8.83 -26.30 27.78
N ASP A 140 8.40 -26.98 28.85
CA ASP A 140 7.02 -27.53 29.05
C ASP A 140 5.93 -26.46 29.18
N ALA A 141 6.16 -25.25 28.71
CA ALA A 141 5.29 -24.12 28.81
C ALA A 141 4.38 -23.98 27.57
N ALA A 142 3.18 -23.46 27.77
CA ALA A 142 2.29 -23.10 26.68
C ALA A 142 2.99 -22.20 25.67
N SER A 143 2.90 -22.53 24.38
CA SER A 143 3.47 -21.74 23.30
C SER A 143 2.83 -20.36 23.26
N PRO A 144 3.60 -19.29 22.98
CA PRO A 144 3.03 -17.97 22.80
C PRO A 144 2.08 -17.95 21.60
N THR A 145 1.10 -17.05 21.64
CA THR A 145 0.08 -16.91 20.60
C THR A 145 0.10 -15.51 20.02
N LEU A 146 -0.45 -15.37 18.81
CA LEU A 146 -0.73 -14.06 18.22
C LEU A 146 -2.16 -14.00 17.67
N GLU A 147 -2.65 -12.79 17.51
CA GLU A 147 -3.98 -12.52 16.98
C GLU A 147 -3.94 -11.26 16.11
N PHE A 148 -4.59 -11.32 14.94
CA PHE A 148 -4.70 -10.20 14.03
C PHE A 148 -5.99 -9.42 14.27
N PHE A 149 -5.89 -8.08 14.36
CA PHE A 149 -7.01 -7.14 14.48
C PHE A 149 -7.03 -6.22 13.28
N ASP A 150 -8.20 -5.96 12.69
CA ASP A 150 -8.32 -5.09 11.52
C ASP A 150 -7.80 -3.67 11.82
N ALA A 151 -6.77 -3.25 11.10
CA ALA A 151 -6.15 -1.93 11.23
C ALA A 151 -6.81 -0.85 10.36
N GLY A 152 -7.78 -1.20 9.50
CA GLY A 152 -8.55 -0.26 8.68
C GLY A 152 -7.75 0.53 7.65
N HIS A 153 -6.46 0.23 7.45
CA HIS A 153 -5.55 0.98 6.60
C HIS A 153 -5.67 0.60 5.11
N ALA A 154 -5.58 -0.69 4.82
CA ALA A 154 -5.75 -1.28 3.49
C ALA A 154 -6.40 -2.67 3.62
N LEU A 155 -6.80 -3.30 2.52
CA LEU A 155 -7.33 -4.66 2.54
C LEU A 155 -6.32 -5.60 3.20
N GLY A 156 -6.76 -6.32 4.22
CA GLY A 156 -5.92 -7.26 4.94
C GLY A 156 -5.00 -6.64 6.00
N SER A 157 -4.98 -5.32 6.15
CA SER A 157 -4.14 -4.67 7.16
C SER A 157 -4.54 -5.06 8.59
N ALA A 158 -3.55 -5.31 9.44
CA ALA A 158 -3.77 -5.77 10.80
C ALA A 158 -2.81 -5.15 11.81
N GLY A 159 -3.33 -4.90 13.01
CA GLY A 159 -2.53 -4.88 14.22
C GLY A 159 -2.31 -6.31 14.72
N ILE A 160 -1.16 -6.57 15.33
CA ILE A 160 -0.75 -7.88 15.83
C ILE A 160 -0.66 -7.84 17.36
N LEU A 161 -1.52 -8.61 18.03
CA LEU A 161 -1.43 -8.82 19.47
C LEU A 161 -0.69 -10.13 19.75
N VAL A 162 0.46 -10.04 20.39
CA VAL A 162 1.28 -11.19 20.80
C VAL A 162 1.09 -11.42 22.29
N ARG A 163 0.77 -12.66 22.68
CA ARG A 163 0.58 -13.06 24.07
C ARG A 163 1.65 -14.07 24.50
N GLY A 164 2.41 -13.69 25.51
CA GLY A 164 3.30 -14.57 26.25
C GLY A 164 2.68 -15.00 27.58
N LYS A 165 3.46 -15.67 28.43
CA LYS A 165 3.03 -16.14 29.75
C LYS A 165 2.67 -15.03 30.73
N ARG A 166 3.37 -13.89 30.65
CA ARG A 166 3.24 -12.78 31.62
C ARG A 166 2.94 -11.46 30.96
N GLU A 167 3.37 -11.27 29.72
CA GLU A 167 3.33 -9.99 29.03
C GLU A 167 2.62 -10.15 27.69
N THR A 168 1.95 -9.08 27.29
CA THR A 168 1.29 -8.94 26.01
C THR A 168 1.84 -7.72 25.28
N LEU A 169 2.07 -7.86 23.97
CA LEU A 169 2.56 -6.79 23.12
C LEU A 169 1.57 -6.57 21.98
N PHE A 170 1.22 -5.32 21.71
CA PHE A 170 0.44 -4.95 20.53
C PHE A 170 1.26 -4.07 19.60
N TYR A 171 1.40 -4.52 18.35
CA TYR A 171 1.99 -3.75 17.25
C TYR A 171 0.89 -3.35 16.27
N THR A 172 0.68 -2.05 16.06
CA THR A 172 -0.43 -1.55 15.24
C THR A 172 -0.20 -1.77 13.74
N GLY A 173 1.05 -1.92 13.29
CA GLY A 173 1.37 -1.64 11.90
C GLY A 173 0.88 -0.26 11.51
N ASP A 174 0.60 -0.03 10.23
CA ASP A 174 -0.07 1.18 9.77
C ASP A 174 -1.56 1.11 10.10
N VAL A 175 -2.09 2.15 10.73
CA VAL A 175 -3.44 2.17 11.26
C VAL A 175 -4.27 3.34 10.74
N CYS A 176 -5.53 3.08 10.42
CA CYS A 176 -6.53 4.10 10.10
C CYS A 176 -7.75 3.94 11.02
N PHE A 177 -7.85 4.75 12.07
CA PHE A 177 -8.97 4.68 13.01
C PHE A 177 -10.29 5.18 12.43
N ARG A 178 -10.24 6.06 11.45
CA ARG A 178 -11.44 6.61 10.82
C ARG A 178 -11.88 5.75 9.65
N ALA A 179 -13.19 5.59 9.49
CA ALA A 179 -13.73 4.99 8.29
C ALA A 179 -13.26 5.72 7.03
N GLN A 180 -12.87 4.97 6.03
CA GLN A 180 -12.52 5.46 4.71
C GLN A 180 -13.79 5.56 3.84
N THR A 181 -13.71 5.46 2.52
CA THR A 181 -14.90 5.41 1.67
C THR A 181 -15.42 3.97 1.54
N LEU A 182 -14.50 3.03 1.40
CA LEU A 182 -14.79 1.62 1.19
C LEU A 182 -14.60 0.80 2.49
N LEU A 183 -13.46 0.98 3.16
CA LEU A 183 -13.11 0.23 4.37
C LEU A 183 -13.59 0.96 5.64
N LYS A 184 -13.99 0.19 6.63
CA LYS A 184 -14.22 0.67 7.98
C LYS A 184 -12.88 1.02 8.64
N GLY A 185 -12.90 1.86 9.68
CA GLY A 185 -11.72 2.14 10.49
C GLY A 185 -11.27 0.94 11.32
N ALA A 186 -10.09 1.06 11.93
CA ALA A 186 -9.50 0.05 12.79
C ALA A 186 -10.45 -0.40 13.90
N ARG A 187 -10.32 -1.66 14.31
CA ARG A 187 -11.14 -2.31 15.34
C ARG A 187 -10.25 -2.86 16.45
N PHE A 188 -9.79 -1.96 17.31
CA PHE A 188 -8.87 -2.23 18.40
C PHE A 188 -9.51 -2.02 19.79
N GLU A 189 -10.85 -1.88 19.85
CA GLU A 189 -11.58 -1.52 21.07
C GLU A 189 -11.39 -2.54 22.21
N ASP A 190 -11.24 -3.82 21.86
CA ASP A 190 -11.08 -4.90 22.82
C ASP A 190 -9.60 -5.28 23.08
N VAL A 191 -8.65 -4.59 22.43
CA VAL A 191 -7.22 -4.87 22.60
C VAL A 191 -6.72 -4.33 23.93
N LYS A 192 -6.10 -5.23 24.71
CA LYS A 192 -5.37 -4.88 25.94
C LYS A 192 -3.95 -5.43 25.81
N ALA A 193 -2.97 -4.59 26.06
CA ALA A 193 -1.56 -4.96 25.98
C ALA A 193 -0.74 -4.22 27.05
N ASP A 194 0.32 -4.88 27.51
CA ASP A 194 1.29 -4.29 28.46
C ASP A 194 2.27 -3.39 27.69
N VAL A 195 2.60 -3.75 26.45
CA VAL A 195 3.49 -3.00 25.55
C VAL A 195 2.76 -2.64 24.28
N LEU A 196 2.85 -1.36 23.88
CA LEU A 196 2.30 -0.85 22.63
C LEU A 196 3.42 -0.34 21.72
N ILE A 197 3.50 -0.88 20.50
CA ILE A 197 4.28 -0.34 19.38
C ILE A 197 3.29 0.26 18.40
N MET A 198 3.36 1.58 18.20
CA MET A 198 2.39 2.31 17.38
C MET A 198 3.09 3.20 16.36
N GLU A 199 2.57 3.23 15.14
CA GLU A 199 2.97 4.21 14.14
C GLU A 199 2.59 5.63 14.57
N THR A 200 3.43 6.60 14.18
CA THR A 200 3.20 8.01 14.49
C THR A 200 3.41 8.92 13.28
N THR A 201 3.16 8.42 12.08
CA THR A 201 3.37 9.11 10.79
C THR A 201 2.73 10.51 10.76
N ARG A 202 1.60 10.67 11.43
CA ARG A 202 0.89 11.96 11.57
C ARG A 202 0.80 12.45 13.02
N GLY A 203 1.57 11.89 13.93
CA GLY A 203 1.48 12.18 15.35
C GLY A 203 1.76 13.64 15.73
N ASN A 204 2.51 14.37 14.90
CA ASN A 204 2.82 15.78 15.10
C ASN A 204 1.90 16.74 14.31
N ARG A 205 0.86 16.25 13.65
CA ARG A 205 -0.05 17.06 12.83
C ARG A 205 -1.46 17.02 13.37
N ALA A 206 -1.90 18.10 13.99
CA ALA A 206 -3.30 18.24 14.38
C ALA A 206 -4.20 18.27 13.13
N VAL A 207 -5.28 17.53 13.18
CA VAL A 207 -6.34 17.64 12.16
C VAL A 207 -7.11 18.93 12.43
N PRO A 208 -7.24 19.87 11.47
CA PRO A 208 -8.01 21.07 11.66
C PRO A 208 -9.44 20.74 12.11
N PRO A 209 -10.02 21.47 13.08
CA PRO A 209 -11.39 21.21 13.54
C PRO A 209 -12.45 21.30 12.43
N THR A 210 -12.16 22.07 11.39
CA THR A 210 -13.01 22.25 10.20
C THR A 210 -12.85 21.13 9.16
N PHE A 211 -11.91 20.19 9.37
CA PHE A 211 -11.70 19.10 8.41
C PHE A 211 -12.86 18.11 8.43
N SER A 212 -13.47 17.94 7.29
CA SER A 212 -14.45 16.86 7.03
C SER A 212 -14.02 16.09 5.78
N ARG A 213 -13.93 14.77 5.91
CA ARG A 213 -13.65 13.87 4.77
C ARG A 213 -14.72 14.02 3.69
N GLU A 214 -15.98 14.15 4.10
CA GLU A 214 -17.13 14.34 3.21
C GLU A 214 -17.01 15.62 2.41
N ALA A 215 -16.59 16.72 3.06
CA ALA A 215 -16.36 18.00 2.38
C ALA A 215 -15.20 17.91 1.39
N GLU A 216 -14.10 17.24 1.74
CA GLU A 216 -12.96 17.05 0.83
C GLU A 216 -13.30 16.15 -0.37
N LEU A 217 -14.09 15.09 -0.16
CA LEU A 217 -14.60 14.27 -1.27
C LEU A 217 -15.55 15.06 -2.16
N ALA A 218 -16.45 15.86 -1.57
CA ALA A 218 -17.34 16.73 -2.35
C ALA A 218 -16.56 17.75 -3.19
N ARG A 219 -15.51 18.34 -2.62
CA ARG A 219 -14.60 19.25 -3.32
C ARG A 219 -13.87 18.56 -4.48
N LEU A 220 -13.37 17.33 -4.28
CA LEU A 220 -12.76 16.54 -5.34
C LEU A 220 -13.75 16.26 -6.47
N ILE A 221 -14.96 15.79 -6.15
CA ILE A 221 -15.99 15.48 -7.17
C ILE A 221 -16.39 16.73 -7.95
N GLU A 222 -16.51 17.88 -7.28
CA GLU A 222 -16.82 19.16 -7.97
C GLU A 222 -15.67 19.58 -8.89
N ALA A 223 -14.42 19.49 -8.45
CA ALA A 223 -13.26 19.80 -9.28
C ALA A 223 -13.16 18.88 -10.51
N ILE A 224 -13.50 17.59 -10.37
CA ILE A 224 -13.62 16.66 -11.49
C ILE A 224 -14.71 17.13 -12.45
N ARG A 225 -15.89 17.47 -11.95
CA ARG A 225 -17.02 17.97 -12.80
C ARG A 225 -16.64 19.20 -13.61
N GLU A 226 -16.03 20.20 -12.97
CA GLU A 226 -15.59 21.43 -13.64
C GLU A 226 -14.53 21.15 -14.71
N THR A 227 -13.60 20.22 -14.45
CA THR A 227 -12.63 19.77 -15.45
C THR A 227 -13.30 19.11 -16.65
N LEU A 228 -14.23 18.21 -16.42
CA LEU A 228 -14.98 17.53 -17.49
C LEU A 228 -15.88 18.52 -18.28
N LYS A 229 -16.49 19.50 -17.61
CA LYS A 229 -17.33 20.54 -18.23
C LYS A 229 -16.56 21.41 -19.22
N ARG A 230 -15.29 21.77 -18.91
CA ARG A 230 -14.41 22.50 -19.84
C ARG A 230 -13.76 21.59 -20.89
N LYS A 231 -14.29 20.35 -21.08
CA LYS A 231 -13.82 19.33 -22.01
C LYS A 231 -12.37 18.88 -21.74
N GLY A 232 -11.93 18.94 -20.50
CA GLY A 232 -10.68 18.39 -20.03
C GLY A 232 -10.79 16.91 -19.67
N SER A 233 -9.67 16.30 -19.33
CA SER A 233 -9.55 15.00 -18.68
C SER A 233 -8.90 15.14 -17.30
N VAL A 234 -9.10 14.17 -16.46
CA VAL A 234 -8.64 14.17 -15.06
C VAL A 234 -7.60 13.09 -14.87
N LEU A 235 -6.49 13.42 -14.19
CA LEU A 235 -5.51 12.47 -13.68
C LEU A 235 -5.56 12.48 -12.15
N ILE A 236 -5.70 11.31 -11.54
CA ILE A 236 -5.63 11.10 -10.11
C ILE A 236 -4.53 10.06 -9.86
N PRO A 237 -3.30 10.50 -9.54
CA PRO A 237 -2.21 9.58 -9.22
C PRO A 237 -2.48 8.92 -7.86
N THR A 238 -2.35 7.59 -7.81
CA THR A 238 -2.70 6.81 -6.62
C THR A 238 -1.68 5.71 -6.33
N PHE A 239 -1.56 5.35 -5.04
CA PHE A 239 -0.91 4.10 -4.66
C PHE A 239 -1.80 2.93 -5.03
N ALA A 240 -1.19 1.83 -5.49
CA ALA A 240 -1.89 0.69 -6.07
C ALA A 240 -2.82 -0.01 -5.08
N LEU A 241 -2.34 -0.24 -3.84
CA LEU A 241 -3.07 -0.89 -2.77
C LEU A 241 -3.70 0.14 -1.84
N GLY A 242 -4.99 0.07 -1.64
CA GLY A 242 -5.78 0.91 -0.74
C GLY A 242 -6.28 2.20 -1.41
N ARG A 243 -5.40 3.14 -1.73
CA ARG A 243 -5.81 4.46 -2.25
C ARG A 243 -6.55 4.40 -3.59
N THR A 244 -6.12 3.55 -4.52
CA THR A 244 -6.82 3.36 -5.80
C THR A 244 -8.27 2.94 -5.56
N GLN A 245 -8.49 1.93 -4.72
CA GLN A 245 -9.82 1.37 -4.46
C GLN A 245 -10.72 2.36 -3.71
N GLU A 246 -10.18 3.12 -2.77
CA GLU A 246 -10.91 4.17 -2.05
C GLU A 246 -11.37 5.30 -2.97
N ILE A 247 -10.55 5.71 -3.94
CA ILE A 247 -10.92 6.71 -4.94
C ILE A 247 -11.96 6.16 -5.92
N LEU A 248 -11.79 4.93 -6.40
CA LEU A 248 -12.78 4.29 -7.26
C LEU A 248 -14.13 4.16 -6.55
N ALA A 249 -14.14 3.81 -5.25
CA ALA A 249 -15.38 3.77 -4.46
C ALA A 249 -16.03 5.15 -4.34
N ALA A 250 -15.24 6.20 -4.12
CA ALA A 250 -15.76 7.57 -4.07
C ALA A 250 -16.40 8.00 -5.42
N LEU A 251 -15.75 7.66 -6.55
CA LEU A 251 -16.28 7.92 -7.88
C LEU A 251 -17.57 7.11 -8.14
N ALA A 252 -17.60 5.84 -7.74
CA ALA A 252 -18.79 4.99 -7.87
C ALA A 252 -19.98 5.53 -7.09
N LEU A 253 -19.77 5.91 -5.83
CA LEU A 253 -20.81 6.49 -4.99
C LEU A 253 -21.29 7.85 -5.52
N ALA A 254 -20.39 8.69 -6.02
CA ALA A 254 -20.76 9.96 -6.65
C ALA A 254 -21.56 9.76 -7.92
N THR A 255 -21.23 8.75 -8.73
CA THR A 255 -21.99 8.39 -9.93
C THR A 255 -23.38 7.86 -9.59
N ARG A 256 -23.49 6.94 -8.62
CA ARG A 256 -24.78 6.44 -8.11
C ARG A 256 -25.67 7.54 -7.55
N ALA A 257 -25.08 8.54 -6.89
CA ALA A 257 -25.80 9.69 -6.36
C ALA A 257 -26.14 10.77 -7.41
N GLY A 258 -25.82 10.56 -8.69
CA GLY A 258 -26.03 11.54 -9.76
C GLY A 258 -25.14 12.78 -9.68
N LYS A 259 -24.15 12.79 -8.77
CA LYS A 259 -23.20 13.90 -8.61
C LYS A 259 -22.12 13.90 -9.68
N LEU A 260 -21.83 12.76 -10.29
CA LEU A 260 -20.90 12.59 -11.39
C LEU A 260 -21.61 11.80 -12.50
N LYS A 261 -21.46 12.25 -13.76
CA LYS A 261 -21.95 11.50 -14.91
C LYS A 261 -21.06 10.27 -15.13
N HIS A 262 -21.63 9.21 -15.70
CA HIS A 262 -20.85 8.05 -16.14
C HIS A 262 -19.76 8.50 -17.13
N GLN A 263 -18.52 8.19 -16.81
CA GLN A 263 -17.34 8.50 -17.61
C GLN A 263 -16.46 7.26 -17.75
N PRO A 264 -15.68 7.13 -18.83
CA PRO A 264 -14.62 6.14 -18.90
C PRO A 264 -13.56 6.43 -17.82
N ILE A 265 -13.26 5.44 -16.98
CA ILE A 265 -12.24 5.53 -15.95
C ILE A 265 -11.13 4.56 -16.30
N TYR A 266 -9.95 5.12 -16.58
CA TYR A 266 -8.77 4.33 -16.92
C TYR A 266 -8.01 3.93 -15.66
N ILE A 267 -7.71 2.64 -15.55
CA ILE A 267 -6.89 2.06 -14.49
C ILE A 267 -5.78 1.21 -15.10
N GLY A 268 -4.66 1.04 -14.39
CA GLY A 268 -3.56 0.25 -14.93
C GLY A 268 -2.67 -0.35 -13.84
N GLY A 269 -1.73 -1.18 -14.26
CA GLY A 269 -0.76 -1.80 -13.38
C GLY A 269 -1.38 -2.60 -12.23
N LEU A 270 -0.72 -2.60 -11.07
CA LEU A 270 -1.20 -3.29 -9.86
C LEU A 270 -2.51 -2.73 -9.32
N GLY A 271 -2.83 -1.44 -9.57
CA GLY A 271 -4.09 -0.87 -9.15
C GLY A 271 -5.29 -1.64 -9.70
N ARG A 272 -5.21 -2.11 -10.95
CA ARG A 272 -6.21 -2.99 -11.56
C ARG A 272 -6.31 -4.33 -10.82
N VAL A 273 -5.18 -5.01 -10.67
CA VAL A 273 -5.13 -6.34 -10.04
C VAL A 273 -5.69 -6.30 -8.63
N PHE A 274 -5.30 -5.31 -7.83
CA PHE A 274 -5.82 -5.17 -6.46
C PHE A 274 -7.30 -4.79 -6.43
N THR A 275 -7.80 -4.05 -7.42
CA THR A 275 -9.24 -3.76 -7.51
C THR A 275 -10.05 -5.03 -7.76
N GLU A 276 -9.55 -5.95 -8.58
CA GLU A 276 -10.16 -7.28 -8.78
C GLU A 276 -10.19 -8.07 -7.46
N ILE A 277 -9.08 -8.10 -6.71
CA ILE A 277 -9.01 -8.80 -5.41
C ILE A 277 -9.95 -8.15 -4.39
N TYR A 278 -10.01 -6.81 -4.34
CA TYR A 278 -10.96 -6.12 -3.47
C TYR A 278 -12.41 -6.51 -3.76
N ASP A 279 -12.79 -6.64 -5.01
CA ASP A 279 -14.14 -7.05 -5.39
C ASP A 279 -14.40 -8.53 -5.09
N LEU A 280 -13.46 -9.43 -5.39
CA LEU A 280 -13.57 -10.86 -5.10
C LEU A 280 -13.70 -11.13 -3.60
N GLU A 281 -12.90 -10.44 -2.77
CA GLU A 281 -12.85 -10.63 -1.34
C GLU A 281 -13.77 -9.67 -0.54
N ALA A 282 -14.69 -9.02 -1.22
CA ALA A 282 -15.60 -8.04 -0.63
C ALA A 282 -16.38 -8.58 0.57
N HIS A 283 -16.75 -9.86 0.54
CA HIS A 283 -17.52 -10.52 1.58
C HIS A 283 -16.72 -10.86 2.86
N ARG A 284 -15.37 -10.85 2.78
CA ARG A 284 -14.46 -11.08 3.91
C ARG A 284 -13.95 -9.79 4.54
N ALA A 285 -13.97 -8.69 3.78
CA ALA A 285 -13.46 -7.40 4.22
C ALA A 285 -14.48 -6.63 5.05
N HIS A 286 -14.01 -5.89 6.05
CA HIS A 286 -14.87 -4.97 6.84
C HIS A 286 -15.16 -3.70 6.05
N ARG A 287 -16.13 -3.76 5.14
CA ARG A 287 -16.50 -2.65 4.25
C ARG A 287 -17.71 -1.88 4.76
N LEU A 288 -17.73 -0.57 4.46
CA LEU A 288 -18.91 0.28 4.65
C LEU A 288 -20.02 -0.07 3.64
N HIS A 289 -19.61 -0.42 2.43
CA HIS A 289 -20.51 -0.75 1.32
C HIS A 289 -20.24 -2.18 0.86
N SER A 290 -20.79 -3.17 1.58
CA SER A 290 -20.53 -4.60 1.35
C SER A 290 -20.91 -5.06 -0.07
N ASN A 291 -21.95 -4.46 -0.67
CA ASN A 291 -22.45 -4.81 -2.00
C ASN A 291 -21.90 -3.92 -3.13
N LEU A 292 -20.89 -3.08 -2.85
CA LEU A 292 -20.26 -2.26 -3.87
C LEU A 292 -19.17 -3.05 -4.59
N GLN A 293 -19.44 -3.48 -5.81
CA GLN A 293 -18.44 -4.04 -6.72
C GLN A 293 -17.95 -2.93 -7.63
N LEU A 294 -16.66 -2.64 -7.61
CA LEU A 294 -16.07 -1.50 -8.31
C LEU A 294 -16.12 -1.68 -9.84
N HIS A 295 -15.87 -2.91 -10.30
CA HIS A 295 -15.94 -3.26 -11.72
C HIS A 295 -17.34 -3.19 -12.29
N GLU A 296 -18.37 -3.45 -11.48
CA GLU A 296 -19.76 -3.34 -11.91
C GLU A 296 -20.28 -1.91 -11.83
N ALA A 297 -19.81 -1.16 -10.83
CA ALA A 297 -20.31 0.19 -10.55
C ALA A 297 -19.74 1.25 -11.50
N LEU A 298 -18.59 0.96 -12.13
CA LEU A 298 -17.83 1.91 -12.95
C LEU A 298 -17.51 1.33 -14.33
N ASN A 299 -17.41 2.20 -15.33
CA ASN A 299 -16.86 1.83 -16.65
C ASN A 299 -15.34 1.86 -16.60
N LEU A 300 -14.72 0.79 -16.07
CA LEU A 300 -13.27 0.67 -15.93
C LEU A 300 -12.67 0.19 -17.26
N ILE A 301 -11.68 0.95 -17.74
CA ILE A 301 -10.91 0.65 -18.95
C ILE A 301 -9.46 0.41 -18.54
N VAL A 302 -8.90 -0.70 -18.98
CA VAL A 302 -7.49 -1.00 -18.72
C VAL A 302 -6.60 -0.12 -19.58
N LEU A 303 -5.65 0.56 -18.95
CA LEU A 303 -4.58 1.28 -19.64
C LEU A 303 -3.38 0.34 -19.79
N GLU A 304 -3.11 -0.07 -21.01
CA GLU A 304 -2.00 -0.97 -21.31
C GLU A 304 -0.64 -0.25 -21.24
N LYS A 305 0.43 -1.05 -21.04
CA LYS A 305 1.81 -0.53 -20.98
C LYS A 305 2.14 0.22 -22.30
N GLY A 306 2.74 1.41 -22.16
CA GLY A 306 3.08 2.27 -23.30
C GLY A 306 1.92 3.06 -23.89
N GLN A 307 0.67 2.74 -23.53
CA GLN A 307 -0.49 3.42 -24.09
C GLN A 307 -0.62 4.87 -23.57
N ALA A 308 -0.13 5.14 -22.36
CA ALA A 308 -0.11 6.50 -21.78
C ALA A 308 0.67 7.50 -22.64
N GLU A 309 1.75 7.04 -23.29
CA GLU A 309 2.63 7.87 -24.11
C GLU A 309 2.01 8.28 -25.44
N ILE A 310 1.27 7.38 -26.07
CA ILE A 310 0.80 7.54 -27.45
C ILE A 310 -0.68 7.88 -27.60
N MET A 311 -1.51 7.62 -26.56
CA MET A 311 -2.95 7.86 -26.67
C MET A 311 -3.28 9.33 -26.84
N LYS A 312 -4.25 9.64 -27.71
CA LYS A 312 -4.74 11.00 -27.86
C LYS A 312 -5.49 11.44 -26.61
N LEU A 313 -5.02 12.50 -25.95
CA LEU A 313 -5.68 13.10 -24.80
C LEU A 313 -6.89 13.93 -25.26
N THR A 314 -8.02 13.26 -25.43
CA THR A 314 -9.31 13.92 -25.66
C THR A 314 -10.00 14.12 -24.32
N GLY A 315 -10.83 15.17 -24.17
CA GLY A 315 -11.58 15.40 -22.94
C GLY A 315 -12.57 14.27 -22.56
N GLY A 316 -13.07 14.33 -21.34
CA GLY A 316 -14.12 13.41 -20.85
C GLY A 316 -13.60 12.09 -20.29
N ARG A 317 -12.31 11.99 -19.91
CA ARG A 317 -11.71 10.78 -19.33
C ARG A 317 -11.23 11.04 -17.90
N ILE A 318 -11.31 10.01 -17.09
CA ILE A 318 -10.73 10.01 -15.73
C ILE A 318 -9.66 8.92 -15.70
N PHE A 319 -8.47 9.27 -15.27
CA PHE A 319 -7.33 8.38 -15.11
C PHE A 319 -7.05 8.21 -13.62
N VAL A 320 -7.24 7.01 -13.08
CA VAL A 320 -6.86 6.64 -11.71
C VAL A 320 -5.66 5.69 -11.83
N ILE A 321 -4.46 6.25 -11.80
CA ILE A 321 -3.26 5.56 -12.29
C ILE A 321 -2.16 5.54 -11.22
N THR A 322 -1.48 4.42 -11.12
CA THR A 322 -0.26 4.25 -10.33
C THR A 322 0.97 4.69 -11.16
N ALA A 323 2.02 5.34 -10.63
CA ALA A 323 2.37 5.52 -9.23
C ALA A 323 1.82 6.83 -8.64
N GLY A 324 1.48 6.81 -7.35
CA GLY A 324 0.92 7.96 -6.64
C GLY A 324 1.84 9.17 -6.53
N MET A 325 3.16 8.98 -6.57
CA MET A 325 4.18 10.04 -6.56
C MET A 325 4.67 10.44 -7.95
N MET A 326 4.08 9.89 -9.00
CA MET A 326 4.45 10.15 -10.41
C MET A 326 5.93 9.87 -10.69
N SER A 327 6.50 8.79 -10.12
CA SER A 327 7.88 8.39 -10.42
C SER A 327 8.09 8.31 -11.92
N GLU A 328 9.27 8.72 -12.40
CA GLU A 328 9.63 8.68 -13.82
C GLU A 328 9.41 7.29 -14.42
N HIS A 329 9.21 7.23 -15.73
CA HIS A 329 8.91 5.99 -16.46
C HIS A 329 7.63 5.26 -16.00
N THR A 330 6.68 5.99 -15.43
CA THR A 330 5.35 5.46 -15.09
C THR A 330 4.25 6.14 -15.91
N ALA A 331 3.16 5.42 -16.15
CA ALA A 331 2.01 5.97 -16.88
C ALA A 331 1.43 7.25 -16.22
N ALA A 332 1.52 7.37 -14.88
CA ALA A 332 1.10 8.58 -14.18
C ALA A 332 2.00 9.78 -14.52
N HIS A 333 3.31 9.57 -14.61
CA HIS A 333 4.28 10.58 -15.02
C HIS A 333 4.04 11.05 -16.47
N ASP A 334 3.93 10.10 -17.41
CA ASP A 334 3.74 10.40 -18.85
C ASP A 334 2.45 11.16 -19.10
N LEU A 335 1.36 10.75 -18.44
CA LEU A 335 0.08 11.45 -18.52
C LEU A 335 0.18 12.86 -17.92
N ALA A 336 0.83 13.02 -16.75
CA ALA A 336 1.00 14.31 -16.10
C ALA A 336 1.79 15.28 -16.99
N ALA A 337 2.95 14.85 -17.52
CA ALA A 337 3.78 15.65 -18.41
C ALA A 337 2.99 16.20 -19.63
N ARG A 338 2.14 15.34 -20.21
CA ARG A 338 1.31 15.72 -21.36
C ARG A 338 0.10 16.55 -21.00
N MET A 339 -0.47 16.38 -19.79
CA MET A 339 -1.64 17.12 -19.34
C MET A 339 -1.31 18.55 -18.89
N MET A 340 -0.10 18.78 -18.36
CA MET A 340 0.33 20.10 -17.90
C MET A 340 0.38 21.16 -19.00
N GLY A 341 0.50 20.77 -20.26
CA GLY A 341 0.49 21.66 -21.42
C GLY A 341 -0.90 22.17 -21.83
N ASP A 342 -1.98 21.75 -21.19
CA ASP A 342 -3.36 22.12 -21.56
C ASP A 342 -4.21 22.41 -20.32
N GLU A 343 -4.56 23.67 -20.11
CA GLU A 343 -5.34 24.16 -18.95
C GLU A 343 -6.72 23.52 -18.79
N ARG A 344 -7.24 22.85 -19.83
CA ARG A 344 -8.50 22.13 -19.74
C ARG A 344 -8.41 20.91 -18.83
N HIS A 345 -7.23 20.29 -18.72
CA HIS A 345 -7.02 19.10 -17.90
C HIS A 345 -6.90 19.43 -16.42
N GLY A 346 -7.04 18.44 -15.57
CA GLY A 346 -6.86 18.56 -14.12
C GLY A 346 -6.07 17.39 -13.57
N ILE A 347 -5.14 17.69 -12.66
CA ILE A 347 -4.35 16.71 -11.91
C ILE A 347 -4.68 16.88 -10.44
N PHE A 348 -5.17 15.81 -9.78
CA PHE A 348 -5.64 15.87 -8.40
C PHE A 348 -4.87 14.92 -7.49
N PHE A 349 -4.10 15.47 -6.57
CA PHE A 349 -3.39 14.69 -5.56
C PHE A 349 -4.34 14.28 -4.42
N VAL A 350 -4.43 12.99 -4.17
CA VAL A 350 -5.30 12.39 -3.15
C VAL A 350 -4.50 11.63 -2.07
N GLY A 351 -3.18 11.77 -2.09
CA GLY A 351 -2.26 11.11 -1.19
C GLY A 351 -1.00 11.94 -0.92
N TYR A 352 -0.08 11.31 -0.24
CA TYR A 352 1.26 11.85 -0.04
C TYR A 352 2.03 11.85 -1.36
N ALA A 353 2.81 12.88 -1.57
CA ALA A 353 3.84 12.94 -2.60
C ALA A 353 5.12 13.45 -1.91
N ASP A 354 6.20 12.68 -2.03
CA ASP A 354 7.48 13.06 -1.45
C ASP A 354 8.03 14.28 -2.20
N PRO A 355 8.57 15.31 -1.50
CA PRO A 355 9.09 16.53 -2.12
C PRO A 355 10.12 16.28 -3.22
N ASP A 356 10.91 15.20 -3.12
CA ASP A 356 11.98 14.87 -4.06
C ASP A 356 11.49 14.09 -5.29
N THR A 357 10.18 13.88 -5.42
CA THR A 357 9.57 13.16 -6.57
C THR A 357 8.93 14.12 -7.57
N PRO A 358 8.74 13.72 -8.84
CA PRO A 358 8.01 14.54 -9.81
C PRO A 358 6.64 15.00 -9.32
N GLY A 359 5.90 14.14 -8.63
CA GLY A 359 4.63 14.51 -8.00
C GLY A 359 4.78 15.54 -6.89
N GLY A 360 5.86 15.49 -6.11
CA GLY A 360 6.19 16.49 -5.10
C GLY A 360 6.54 17.84 -5.70
N HIS A 361 7.37 17.84 -6.75
CA HIS A 361 7.74 19.06 -7.49
C HIS A 361 6.49 19.72 -8.08
N LEU A 362 5.63 18.96 -8.76
CA LEU A 362 4.39 19.49 -9.31
C LEU A 362 3.47 20.07 -8.22
N LYS A 363 3.35 19.38 -7.07
CA LYS A 363 2.53 19.83 -5.96
C LYS A 363 3.05 21.12 -5.31
N ALA A 364 4.35 21.34 -5.33
CA ALA A 364 5.03 22.52 -4.80
C ALA A 364 5.16 23.66 -5.82
N SER A 365 4.88 23.40 -7.10
CA SER A 365 5.03 24.40 -8.17
C SER A 365 4.10 25.60 -7.99
N ILE A 366 4.57 26.76 -8.44
CA ILE A 366 3.83 28.03 -8.41
C ILE A 366 3.35 28.33 -9.84
N PRO A 367 2.07 28.67 -10.04
CA PRO A 367 1.56 28.99 -11.36
C PRO A 367 2.36 30.11 -12.06
N GLY A 368 2.84 29.84 -13.27
CA GLY A 368 3.64 30.77 -14.06
C GLY A 368 5.15 30.73 -13.81
N GLU A 369 5.61 29.91 -12.84
CA GLU A 369 7.04 29.73 -12.60
C GLU A 369 7.50 28.37 -13.20
N PRO A 370 8.67 28.31 -13.85
CA PRO A 370 9.23 27.06 -14.33
C PRO A 370 9.68 26.17 -13.16
N PHE A 371 9.49 24.87 -13.28
CA PHE A 371 9.97 23.88 -12.33
C PHE A 371 10.46 22.62 -13.05
N LEU A 372 11.33 21.87 -12.42
CA LEU A 372 11.86 20.63 -12.96
C LEU A 372 10.90 19.45 -12.61
N PHE A 373 10.23 18.90 -13.63
CA PHE A 373 9.31 17.79 -13.45
C PHE A 373 9.99 16.43 -13.64
N SER A 374 10.88 16.32 -14.63
CA SER A 374 11.60 15.08 -14.95
C SER A 374 13.11 15.26 -14.76
N PRO A 375 13.66 15.06 -13.55
CA PRO A 375 15.07 15.30 -13.26
C PRO A 375 16.04 14.51 -14.14
N SER A 376 15.70 13.25 -14.51
CA SER A 376 16.55 12.39 -15.33
C SER A 376 16.71 12.92 -16.77
N THR A 377 15.71 13.60 -17.29
CA THR A 377 15.71 14.16 -18.66
C THR A 377 15.97 15.66 -18.71
N GLY A 378 15.99 16.32 -17.57
CA GLY A 378 16.13 17.79 -17.46
C GLY A 378 14.88 18.57 -17.91
N GLN A 379 13.71 17.94 -17.93
CA GLN A 379 12.43 18.53 -18.34
C GLN A 379 11.58 19.01 -17.16
#